data_322caeeb75c34088e5ad57d15fda32a7
#
_entry.id   322caeeb75c34088e5ad57d15fda32a7
#
_cell.length_a   1.000
_cell.length_b   1.000
_cell.length_c   1.000
_cell.angle_alpha   90.00
_cell.angle_beta   90.00
_cell.angle_gamma   90.00
#
_symmetry.space_group_name_H-M   'P 1'
#
loop_
_entity.id
_entity.type
_entity.pdbx_description
1 polymer ?
#
loop_
_entity_poly.entity_id
_entity_poly.type
_entity_poly.pdbx_seq_one_letter_code
_entity_poly.pdbx_strand_id
1 'polypeptide(L)'
;MKKILSYIIMLGEVIMTSSQLSAQTVYNDSLMSRNFSYVKNRDFWLTSTNAAALTQYRSANISAAEMSATRRKGGFINYDESPNTWSIGARAESYYRLSPTVVTYGMMSYDGFLGKSMTGSAFIDTSRQPFDITEDSLTNSGKKHRDTYHLIGAIGWEVRKGLDVGAKIDFTAANAAKYKDLRHKTKLMNLEASAGMFAPIGKSLALGANYTYRRNTESLIFSTYGTNDKVYNSFINYGPWIGEVEQFSDNGFTDRSREMPLLSEYHEGSLQASWNMMPDVVWYGALSYAYRSGYYGRKSPHTIVYMNHHSHLMGYETRLQWNGVRQQHDLIVKYDEENLVNNRSTFRSLVNDAGASYYEYYDDVKTANRLWKHLDIEYTTYLEIENELPLWTLQAGMDRSQRKQTGYDYPFYRLQNLSRTEGFFHAERNIMLHKGILTLNLGVSYSKGKGKACVDDTFIEPSDKQSGFPQMEVFMYREYEYITAPQYSIWGGAKYAFRFPKTNLKTYVALDVTHVKANVHQEYLVGKDHTGVELAIGCEF
;
A
#
# COMPACT_ATOMS: atom_id res chain seq x y z
N MET A 1 0.31 -2.09 -27.93
CA MET A 1 -1.00 -1.45 -28.07
C MET A 1 -2.07 -2.39 -28.64
N LYS A 2 -1.97 -2.96 -29.86
CA LYS A 2 -3.04 -3.83 -30.43
C LYS A 2 -3.37 -5.07 -29.58
N LYS A 3 -2.37 -5.75 -28.96
CA LYS A 3 -2.61 -6.90 -28.07
C LYS A 3 -3.30 -6.52 -26.76
N ILE A 4 -2.96 -5.35 -26.18
CA ILE A 4 -3.59 -4.85 -24.95
C ILE A 4 -5.06 -4.50 -25.21
N LEU A 5 -5.35 -3.85 -26.33
CA LEU A 5 -6.73 -3.55 -26.75
C LEU A 5 -7.55 -4.84 -26.95
N SER A 6 -6.94 -5.90 -27.49
CA SER A 6 -7.57 -7.22 -27.65
C SER A 6 -7.91 -7.88 -26.30
N TYR A 7 -7.02 -7.76 -25.30
CA TYR A 7 -7.30 -8.27 -23.94
C TYR A 7 -8.37 -7.45 -23.21
N ILE A 8 -8.40 -6.13 -23.43
CA ILE A 8 -9.44 -5.25 -22.91
C ILE A 8 -10.81 -5.62 -23.45
N ILE A 9 -10.90 -5.88 -24.76
CA ILE A 9 -12.14 -6.32 -25.42
C ILE A 9 -12.55 -7.71 -24.92
N MET A 10 -11.59 -8.64 -24.77
CA MET A 10 -11.85 -9.99 -24.26
C MET A 10 -12.31 -10.01 -22.79
N LEU A 11 -11.75 -9.13 -21.94
CA LEU A 11 -12.20 -8.95 -20.56
C LEU A 11 -13.60 -8.33 -20.50
N GLY A 12 -13.88 -7.37 -21.37
CA GLY A 12 -15.22 -6.80 -21.55
C GLY A 12 -16.26 -7.86 -21.97
N GLU A 13 -15.91 -8.77 -22.85
CA GLU A 13 -16.78 -9.88 -23.27
C GLU A 13 -17.00 -10.90 -22.14
N VAL A 14 -15.98 -11.21 -21.32
CA VAL A 14 -16.13 -12.09 -20.14
C VAL A 14 -17.06 -11.46 -19.10
N ILE A 15 -16.99 -10.15 -18.88
CA ILE A 15 -17.91 -9.43 -17.98
C ILE A 15 -19.33 -9.43 -18.55
N MET A 16 -19.50 -9.33 -19.87
CA MET A 16 -20.80 -9.37 -20.54
C MET A 16 -21.44 -10.77 -20.55
N THR A 17 -20.65 -11.84 -20.61
CA THR A 17 -21.17 -13.22 -20.63
C THR A 17 -21.50 -13.77 -19.25
N SER A 18 -20.90 -13.24 -18.16
CA SER A 18 -21.25 -13.62 -16.78
C SER A 18 -22.61 -13.11 -16.31
N SER A 19 -23.26 -12.24 -17.08
CA SER A 19 -24.60 -11.70 -16.76
C SER A 19 -25.77 -12.69 -16.96
N GLN A 20 -25.52 -13.93 -17.40
CA GLN A 20 -26.55 -14.96 -17.53
C GLN A 20 -26.74 -15.86 -16.29
N LEU A 21 -26.02 -15.61 -15.20
CA LEU A 21 -26.34 -16.25 -13.93
C LEU A 21 -27.59 -15.58 -13.34
N SER A 22 -28.66 -16.32 -13.33
CA SER A 22 -30.02 -15.97 -12.88
C SER A 22 -30.04 -15.17 -11.57
N ALA A 23 -29.96 -13.86 -11.65
CA ALA A 23 -30.32 -12.97 -10.56
C ALA A 23 -31.83 -12.69 -10.66
N GLN A 24 -32.53 -13.15 -9.64
CA GLN A 24 -33.99 -13.04 -9.51
C GLN A 24 -34.52 -11.62 -9.72
N THR A 25 -35.56 -11.53 -10.50
CA THR A 25 -36.25 -10.39 -11.08
C THR A 25 -37.05 -9.50 -10.09
N VAL A 26 -36.50 -9.04 -8.99
CA VAL A 26 -37.28 -8.20 -8.04
C VAL A 26 -36.70 -6.80 -7.74
N TYR A 27 -35.63 -6.35 -8.42
CA TYR A 27 -34.94 -5.11 -8.03
C TYR A 27 -34.73 -4.10 -9.17
N ASN A 28 -35.79 -3.70 -9.89
CA ASN A 28 -35.62 -2.86 -11.07
C ASN A 28 -35.37 -1.37 -10.82
N ASP A 29 -35.69 -0.79 -9.65
CA ASP A 29 -35.46 0.64 -9.34
C ASP A 29 -34.40 0.88 -8.27
N SER A 30 -33.98 -0.12 -7.51
CA SER A 30 -33.08 0.05 -6.37
C SER A 30 -31.60 0.14 -6.76
N LEU A 31 -31.17 -0.38 -7.93
CA LEU A 31 -29.75 -0.42 -8.30
C LEU A 31 -29.17 0.98 -8.56
N MET A 32 -29.93 1.86 -9.23
CA MET A 32 -29.47 3.23 -9.51
C MET A 32 -29.30 4.06 -8.24
N SER A 33 -30.09 3.78 -7.20
CA SER A 33 -30.05 4.47 -5.92
C SER A 33 -29.09 3.85 -4.90
N ARG A 34 -28.17 3.00 -5.32
CA ARG A 34 -27.14 2.38 -4.48
C ARG A 34 -25.75 2.89 -4.85
N ASN A 35 -24.86 2.96 -3.87
CA ASN A 35 -23.45 3.31 -4.06
C ASN A 35 -22.58 2.25 -3.37
N PHE A 36 -21.75 1.58 -4.16
CA PHE A 36 -20.89 0.50 -3.66
C PHE A 36 -19.98 0.97 -2.51
N SER A 37 -19.37 2.15 -2.66
CA SER A 37 -18.47 2.71 -1.64
C SER A 37 -19.21 3.01 -0.33
N TYR A 38 -20.43 3.58 -0.40
CA TYR A 38 -21.24 3.80 0.79
C TYR A 38 -21.63 2.50 1.47
N VAL A 39 -22.12 1.50 0.72
CA VAL A 39 -22.49 0.18 1.25
C VAL A 39 -21.31 -0.48 1.97
N LYS A 40 -20.11 -0.36 1.43
CA LYS A 40 -18.89 -0.90 2.03
C LYS A 40 -18.51 -0.20 3.34
N ASN A 41 -18.62 1.13 3.38
CA ASN A 41 -18.09 1.95 4.49
C ASN A 41 -19.11 2.22 5.60
N ARG A 42 -20.40 1.99 5.36
CA ARG A 42 -21.46 2.31 6.33
C ARG A 42 -21.46 1.49 7.61
N ASP A 43 -20.79 0.34 7.59
CA ASP A 43 -20.66 -0.55 8.75
C ASP A 43 -19.18 -0.81 9.03
N PHE A 44 -18.73 -0.50 10.23
CA PHE A 44 -17.33 -0.63 10.63
C PHE A 44 -16.81 -2.06 10.59
N TRP A 45 -17.68 -3.04 10.85
CA TRP A 45 -17.31 -4.44 10.83
C TRP A 45 -16.98 -4.95 9.42
N LEU A 46 -17.58 -4.37 8.37
CA LEU A 46 -17.30 -4.76 6.98
C LEU A 46 -15.90 -4.34 6.51
N THR A 47 -15.37 -3.27 7.12
CA THR A 47 -14.02 -2.76 6.81
C THR A 47 -12.97 -3.17 7.85
N SER A 48 -13.35 -3.98 8.86
CA SER A 48 -12.45 -4.52 9.87
C SER A 48 -11.53 -5.61 9.30
N THR A 49 -10.47 -5.94 10.03
CA THR A 49 -9.57 -7.06 9.68
C THR A 49 -10.19 -8.43 9.94
N ASN A 50 -11.32 -8.51 10.64
CA ASN A 50 -11.96 -9.73 11.08
C ASN A 50 -13.03 -10.22 10.09
N ALA A 51 -12.71 -11.22 9.30
CA ALA A 51 -13.64 -11.78 8.30
C ALA A 51 -14.91 -12.41 8.89
N ALA A 52 -14.90 -12.81 10.17
CA ALA A 52 -16.11 -13.33 10.83
C ALA A 52 -17.23 -12.27 10.85
N ALA A 53 -16.87 -11.00 10.95
CA ALA A 53 -17.83 -9.90 10.98
C ALA A 53 -18.52 -9.60 9.63
N LEU A 54 -18.14 -10.27 8.54
CA LEU A 54 -18.87 -10.21 7.26
C LEU A 54 -20.34 -10.65 7.41
N THR A 55 -20.66 -11.48 8.39
CA THR A 55 -22.04 -11.87 8.71
C THR A 55 -22.94 -10.66 9.02
N GLN A 56 -22.34 -9.53 9.44
CA GLN A 56 -23.04 -8.26 9.71
C GLN A 56 -23.48 -7.52 8.42
N TYR A 57 -23.02 -7.98 7.26
CA TYR A 57 -23.47 -7.42 5.99
C TYR A 57 -24.98 -7.61 5.81
N ARG A 58 -25.75 -6.52 5.74
CA ARG A 58 -27.23 -6.52 5.69
C ARG A 58 -27.82 -6.01 4.39
N SER A 59 -26.99 -5.42 3.53
CA SER A 59 -27.44 -4.94 2.22
C SER A 59 -27.76 -6.10 1.27
N ALA A 60 -28.47 -5.83 0.21
CA ALA A 60 -28.56 -6.74 -0.93
C ALA A 60 -27.17 -6.95 -1.55
N ASN A 61 -26.98 -8.06 -2.23
CA ASN A 61 -25.73 -8.34 -2.92
C ASN A 61 -25.36 -7.17 -3.84
N ILE A 62 -24.09 -6.81 -3.86
CA ILE A 62 -23.59 -5.71 -4.68
C ILE A 62 -22.19 -6.06 -5.18
N SER A 63 -21.95 -5.76 -6.45
CA SER A 63 -20.66 -5.94 -7.09
C SER A 63 -20.31 -4.69 -7.88
N ALA A 64 -19.03 -4.43 -8.02
CA ALA A 64 -18.50 -3.36 -8.85
C ALA A 64 -17.35 -3.88 -9.68
N ALA A 65 -17.26 -3.42 -10.92
CA ALA A 65 -16.11 -3.66 -11.79
C ALA A 65 -15.73 -2.35 -12.49
N GLU A 66 -14.44 -2.09 -12.55
CA GLU A 66 -13.89 -0.85 -13.10
C GLU A 66 -12.60 -1.12 -13.87
N MET A 67 -12.37 -0.35 -14.92
CA MET A 67 -11.11 -0.24 -15.64
C MET A 67 -10.69 1.22 -15.68
N SER A 68 -9.42 1.50 -15.43
CA SER A 68 -8.89 2.86 -15.44
C SER A 68 -7.61 2.99 -16.25
N ALA A 69 -7.35 4.20 -16.73
CA ALA A 69 -6.11 4.60 -17.36
C ALA A 69 -5.66 5.93 -16.78
N THR A 70 -4.47 5.96 -16.20
CA THR A 70 -3.93 7.13 -15.54
C THR A 70 -2.65 7.60 -16.22
N ARG A 71 -2.51 8.90 -16.38
CA ARG A 71 -1.28 9.56 -16.81
C ARG A 71 -0.87 10.61 -15.81
N ARG A 72 0.41 10.58 -15.39
CA ARG A 72 0.95 11.60 -14.50
C ARG A 72 2.20 12.23 -15.10
N LYS A 73 2.36 13.53 -14.90
CA LYS A 73 3.53 14.31 -15.32
C LYS A 73 3.86 15.38 -14.31
N GLY A 74 5.15 15.61 -14.12
CA GLY A 74 5.66 16.69 -13.28
C GLY A 74 7.01 16.38 -12.69
N GLY A 75 7.65 17.39 -12.13
CA GLY A 75 9.00 17.28 -11.58
C GLY A 75 9.04 17.31 -10.05
N PHE A 76 7.90 17.51 -9.37
CA PHE A 76 7.81 17.33 -7.93
C PHE A 76 7.66 15.84 -7.63
N ILE A 77 8.78 15.16 -7.54
CA ILE A 77 8.90 13.70 -7.40
C ILE A 77 10.04 13.35 -6.44
N ASN A 78 9.89 12.25 -5.73
CA ASN A 78 10.94 11.67 -4.90
C ASN A 78 12.05 11.01 -5.75
N TYR A 79 13.12 10.51 -5.11
CA TYR A 79 14.27 9.91 -5.78
C TYR A 79 13.95 8.62 -6.54
N ASP A 80 12.93 7.89 -6.14
CA ASP A 80 12.46 6.62 -6.72
C ASP A 80 11.23 6.76 -7.63
N GLU A 81 10.71 7.98 -7.79
CA GLU A 81 9.54 8.27 -8.61
C GLU A 81 9.90 8.68 -10.05
N SER A 82 8.89 8.70 -10.91
CA SER A 82 9.00 9.05 -12.33
C SER A 82 8.35 10.39 -12.62
N PRO A 83 9.03 11.28 -13.39
CA PRO A 83 8.41 12.53 -13.86
C PRO A 83 7.35 12.32 -14.94
N ASN A 84 7.19 11.11 -15.47
CA ASN A 84 6.22 10.80 -16.51
C ASN A 84 5.80 9.34 -16.48
N THR A 85 4.59 9.09 -16.00
CA THR A 85 4.03 7.74 -15.84
C THR A 85 2.79 7.50 -16.68
N TRP A 86 2.56 6.23 -16.97
CA TRP A 86 1.32 5.67 -17.44
C TRP A 86 0.95 4.46 -16.58
N SER A 87 -0.31 4.38 -16.19
CA SER A 87 -0.85 3.18 -15.54
C SER A 87 -2.16 2.78 -16.18
N ILE A 88 -2.44 1.49 -16.17
CA ILE A 88 -3.74 0.91 -16.49
C ILE A 88 -4.17 0.05 -15.32
N GLY A 89 -5.41 0.19 -14.89
CA GLY A 89 -5.99 -0.55 -13.78
C GLY A 89 -7.23 -1.34 -14.21
N ALA A 90 -7.46 -2.45 -13.53
CA ALA A 90 -8.74 -3.17 -13.58
C ALA A 90 -9.04 -3.67 -12.17
N ARG A 91 -10.27 -3.53 -11.71
CA ARG A 91 -10.71 -3.97 -10.39
C ARG A 91 -12.12 -4.53 -10.47
N ALA A 92 -12.36 -5.64 -9.77
CA ALA A 92 -13.69 -6.18 -9.50
C ALA A 92 -13.80 -6.48 -8.02
N GLU A 93 -14.94 -6.15 -7.41
CA GLU A 93 -15.18 -6.30 -5.98
C GLU A 93 -16.65 -6.67 -5.74
N SER A 94 -16.91 -7.56 -4.77
CA SER A 94 -18.26 -8.07 -4.53
C SER A 94 -18.48 -8.44 -3.08
N TYR A 95 -19.65 -8.08 -2.54
CA TYR A 95 -20.24 -8.62 -1.34
C TYR A 95 -21.41 -9.52 -1.74
N TYR A 96 -21.38 -10.77 -1.32
CA TYR A 96 -22.38 -11.75 -1.69
C TYR A 96 -22.82 -12.60 -0.50
N ARG A 97 -24.11 -12.56 -0.20
CA ARG A 97 -24.75 -13.43 0.79
C ARG A 97 -25.14 -14.75 0.13
N LEU A 98 -24.39 -15.79 0.41
CA LEU A 98 -24.61 -17.15 -0.13
C LEU A 98 -25.84 -17.83 0.52
N SER A 99 -26.04 -17.59 1.82
CA SER A 99 -27.15 -18.13 2.60
C SER A 99 -27.50 -17.17 3.74
N PRO A 100 -28.58 -17.39 4.49
CA PRO A 100 -28.89 -16.58 5.68
C PRO A 100 -27.74 -16.48 6.67
N THR A 101 -26.87 -17.49 6.74
CA THR A 101 -25.76 -17.61 7.71
C THR A 101 -24.38 -17.41 7.11
N VAL A 102 -24.24 -17.29 5.78
CA VAL A 102 -22.93 -17.21 5.11
C VAL A 102 -22.85 -16.00 4.20
N VAL A 103 -21.84 -15.18 4.44
CA VAL A 103 -21.51 -14.02 3.60
C VAL A 103 -20.08 -14.16 3.10
N THR A 104 -19.87 -13.83 1.83
CA THR A 104 -18.56 -13.80 1.21
C THR A 104 -18.22 -12.41 0.70
N TYR A 105 -16.94 -12.11 0.67
CA TYR A 105 -16.36 -10.95 0.05
C TYR A 105 -15.23 -11.38 -0.87
N GLY A 106 -15.18 -10.78 -2.06
CA GLY A 106 -14.11 -11.03 -3.02
C GLY A 106 -13.67 -9.73 -3.68
N MET A 107 -12.37 -9.61 -3.92
CA MET A 107 -11.79 -8.52 -4.70
C MET A 107 -10.66 -9.05 -5.56
N MET A 108 -10.58 -8.57 -6.78
CA MET A 108 -9.47 -8.80 -7.70
C MET A 108 -9.09 -7.48 -8.35
N SER A 109 -7.80 -7.18 -8.38
CA SER A 109 -7.31 -6.03 -9.13
C SER A 109 -6.00 -6.32 -9.87
N TYR A 110 -5.80 -5.58 -10.95
CA TYR A 110 -4.57 -5.51 -11.72
C TYR A 110 -4.15 -4.06 -11.89
N ASP A 111 -2.87 -3.77 -11.73
CA ASP A 111 -2.25 -2.47 -12.02
C ASP A 111 -1.00 -2.70 -12.87
N GLY A 112 -0.98 -2.13 -14.06
CA GLY A 112 0.16 -2.10 -14.97
C GLY A 112 0.74 -0.69 -14.99
N PHE A 113 1.97 -0.53 -14.51
CA PHE A 113 2.67 0.74 -14.39
C PHE A 113 3.87 0.83 -15.33
N LEU A 114 4.06 2.00 -15.94
CA LEU A 114 5.21 2.37 -16.74
C LEU A 114 5.72 3.75 -16.35
N GLY A 115 6.91 3.84 -15.77
CA GLY A 115 7.60 5.10 -15.45
C GLY A 115 8.82 5.33 -16.32
N LYS A 116 9.04 6.58 -16.75
CA LYS A 116 10.23 7.01 -17.48
C LYS A 116 11.20 7.70 -16.55
N SER A 117 12.50 7.64 -16.86
CA SER A 117 13.57 8.34 -16.13
C SER A 117 13.56 8.05 -14.62
N MET A 118 13.41 6.80 -14.25
CA MET A 118 13.42 6.33 -12.87
C MET A 118 14.78 5.80 -12.46
N THR A 119 15.12 6.05 -11.22
CA THR A 119 16.28 5.51 -10.49
C THR A 119 15.78 4.91 -9.16
N GLY A 120 16.59 4.95 -8.13
CA GLY A 120 16.23 4.63 -6.76
C GLY A 120 16.13 3.14 -6.50
N SER A 121 15.27 2.76 -5.56
CA SER A 121 15.16 1.41 -5.03
C SER A 121 14.99 0.32 -6.09
N ALA A 122 15.65 -0.80 -5.87
CA ALA A 122 15.42 -2.04 -6.61
C ALA A 122 14.21 -2.83 -6.08
N PHE A 123 13.75 -2.54 -4.87
CA PHE A 123 12.53 -3.12 -4.31
C PHE A 123 11.27 -2.50 -4.95
N ILE A 124 10.20 -3.29 -4.99
CA ILE A 124 8.86 -2.86 -5.43
C ILE A 124 8.15 -2.11 -4.31
N ASP A 125 8.17 -2.70 -3.11
CA ASP A 125 7.64 -2.08 -1.90
C ASP A 125 8.80 -1.42 -1.13
N THR A 126 8.84 -0.10 -1.18
CA THR A 126 9.86 0.70 -0.47
C THR A 126 9.40 1.13 0.92
N SER A 127 8.16 0.79 1.30
CA SER A 127 7.62 1.16 2.61
C SER A 127 8.16 0.26 3.72
N ARG A 128 8.63 0.89 4.81
CA ARG A 128 9.06 0.20 6.04
C ARG A 128 10.02 -0.98 5.82
N GLN A 129 10.89 -0.87 4.81
CA GLN A 129 11.91 -1.88 4.55
C GLN A 129 13.03 -1.84 5.59
N PRO A 130 13.66 -3.00 5.92
CA PRO A 130 14.78 -3.05 6.88
C PRO A 130 16.03 -2.34 6.37
N PHE A 131 16.25 -2.35 5.07
CA PHE A 131 17.31 -1.66 4.33
C PHE A 131 16.83 -1.45 2.89
N ASP A 132 17.59 -0.74 2.07
CA ASP A 132 17.28 -0.59 0.65
C ASP A 132 18.52 -0.89 -0.21
N ILE A 133 18.29 -1.29 -1.44
CA ILE A 133 19.32 -1.43 -2.47
C ILE A 133 19.00 -0.44 -3.57
N THR A 134 19.85 0.56 -3.73
CA THR A 134 19.67 1.61 -4.73
C THR A 134 20.85 1.65 -5.69
N GLU A 135 20.71 2.42 -6.75
CA GLU A 135 21.86 2.80 -7.57
C GLU A 135 22.69 3.85 -6.81
N ASP A 136 24.00 3.87 -7.05
CA ASP A 136 24.92 4.85 -6.46
C ASP A 136 24.81 6.26 -7.10
N SER A 137 24.06 6.38 -8.19
CA SER A 137 23.96 7.63 -8.97
C SER A 137 22.61 7.77 -9.69
N LEU A 138 22.16 9.01 -9.84
CA LEU A 138 20.97 9.36 -10.64
C LEU A 138 21.23 9.33 -12.16
N THR A 139 22.48 9.17 -12.62
CA THR A 139 22.85 9.25 -14.04
C THR A 139 22.36 8.07 -14.88
N ASN A 140 22.08 6.95 -14.25
CA ASN A 140 21.61 5.74 -14.90
C ASN A 140 20.08 5.61 -14.93
N SER A 141 19.36 6.73 -14.82
CA SER A 141 17.89 6.72 -14.87
C SER A 141 17.37 6.00 -16.13
N GLY A 142 16.38 5.17 -15.96
CA GLY A 142 15.82 4.33 -17.02
C GLY A 142 14.30 4.19 -16.94
N LYS A 143 13.75 3.43 -17.88
CA LYS A 143 12.36 3.04 -17.88
C LYS A 143 12.16 1.91 -16.86
N LYS A 144 11.19 2.04 -15.95
CA LYS A 144 10.73 0.95 -15.08
C LYS A 144 9.29 0.55 -15.45
N HIS A 145 9.06 -0.75 -15.46
CA HIS A 145 7.75 -1.35 -15.67
C HIS A 145 7.40 -2.21 -14.46
N ARG A 146 6.13 -2.19 -14.04
CA ARG A 146 5.63 -3.01 -12.95
C ARG A 146 4.22 -3.49 -13.28
N ASP A 147 3.98 -4.79 -13.06
CA ASP A 147 2.66 -5.40 -13.05
C ASP A 147 2.34 -5.89 -11.65
N THR A 148 1.18 -5.52 -11.12
CA THR A 148 0.72 -5.91 -9.78
C THR A 148 -0.64 -6.58 -9.89
N TYR A 149 -0.80 -7.72 -9.24
CA TYR A 149 -2.03 -8.48 -9.09
C TYR A 149 -2.39 -8.55 -7.62
N HIS A 150 -3.61 -8.21 -7.26
CA HIS A 150 -4.09 -8.28 -5.89
C HIS A 150 -5.42 -9.01 -5.83
N LEU A 151 -5.51 -10.00 -4.96
CA LEU A 151 -6.65 -10.91 -4.79
C LEU A 151 -7.03 -10.97 -3.32
N ILE A 152 -8.31 -10.76 -3.00
CA ILE A 152 -8.86 -10.97 -1.66
C ILE A 152 -10.03 -11.94 -1.77
N GLY A 153 -10.05 -12.93 -0.90
CA GLY A 153 -11.18 -13.79 -0.67
C GLY A 153 -11.47 -13.89 0.81
N ALA A 154 -12.72 -13.65 1.23
CA ALA A 154 -13.11 -13.75 2.61
C ALA A 154 -14.49 -14.39 2.75
N ILE A 155 -14.70 -15.10 3.85
CA ILE A 155 -15.95 -15.74 4.23
C ILE A 155 -16.24 -15.51 5.71
N GLY A 156 -17.46 -15.12 6.00
CA GLY A 156 -18.02 -15.10 7.36
C GLY A 156 -19.17 -16.08 7.45
N TRP A 157 -19.22 -16.85 8.52
CA TRP A 157 -20.21 -17.89 8.76
C TRP A 157 -20.73 -17.85 10.21
N GLU A 158 -22.04 -17.68 10.37
CA GLU A 158 -22.75 -17.88 11.63
C GLU A 158 -22.86 -19.38 11.92
N VAL A 159 -21.94 -19.93 12.72
CA VAL A 159 -21.89 -21.35 13.07
C VAL A 159 -23.03 -21.71 13.98
N ARG A 160 -23.36 -20.83 14.92
CA ARG A 160 -24.51 -20.91 15.82
C ARG A 160 -24.95 -19.49 16.18
N LYS A 161 -26.19 -19.35 16.62
CA LYS A 161 -26.72 -18.07 17.04
C LYS A 161 -25.81 -17.43 18.11
N GLY A 162 -25.26 -16.27 17.79
CA GLY A 162 -24.36 -15.51 18.66
C GLY A 162 -22.89 -15.90 18.61
N LEU A 163 -22.47 -16.69 17.60
CA LEU A 163 -21.06 -16.96 17.34
C LEU A 163 -20.82 -17.13 15.83
N ASP A 164 -20.05 -16.22 15.28
CA ASP A 164 -19.63 -16.23 13.90
C ASP A 164 -18.14 -16.53 13.81
N VAL A 165 -17.74 -17.23 12.78
CA VAL A 165 -16.34 -17.49 12.43
C VAL A 165 -16.07 -16.99 11.02
N GLY A 166 -14.82 -16.72 10.71
CA GLY A 166 -14.46 -16.28 9.37
C GLY A 166 -13.01 -16.52 9.05
N ALA A 167 -12.73 -16.54 7.76
CA ALA A 167 -11.38 -16.63 7.22
C ALA A 167 -11.22 -15.67 6.05
N LYS A 168 -9.99 -15.14 5.87
CA LYS A 168 -9.62 -14.25 4.78
C LYS A 168 -8.27 -14.68 4.24
N ILE A 169 -8.13 -14.63 2.93
CA ILE A 169 -6.84 -14.66 2.23
C ILE A 169 -6.73 -13.36 1.46
N ASP A 170 -5.57 -12.71 1.59
CA ASP A 170 -5.21 -11.50 0.86
C ASP A 170 -3.84 -11.75 0.22
N PHE A 171 -3.80 -11.73 -1.10
CA PHE A 171 -2.62 -12.11 -1.87
C PHE A 171 -2.25 -11.05 -2.89
N THR A 172 -1.03 -10.54 -2.79
CA THR A 172 -0.46 -9.62 -3.78
C THR A 172 0.77 -10.27 -4.43
N ALA A 173 0.80 -10.28 -5.75
CA ALA A 173 1.98 -10.61 -6.53
C ALA A 173 2.33 -9.46 -7.46
N ALA A 174 3.61 -9.12 -7.55
CA ALA A 174 4.08 -8.09 -8.46
C ALA A 174 5.41 -8.46 -9.12
N ASN A 175 5.60 -7.95 -10.34
CA ASN A 175 6.85 -8.03 -11.06
C ASN A 175 7.28 -6.62 -11.46
N ALA A 176 8.55 -6.29 -11.28
CA ALA A 176 9.11 -5.05 -11.77
C ALA A 176 10.42 -5.28 -12.54
N ALA A 177 10.69 -4.43 -13.51
CA ALA A 177 11.94 -4.47 -14.26
C ALA A 177 12.38 -3.06 -14.67
N LYS A 178 13.68 -2.81 -14.58
CA LYS A 178 14.34 -1.63 -15.14
C LYS A 178 15.03 -1.99 -16.45
N TYR A 179 14.92 -1.13 -17.47
CA TYR A 179 15.41 -1.38 -18.83
C TYR A 179 16.72 -0.68 -19.18
N LYS A 180 17.40 -0.10 -18.20
CA LYS A 180 18.72 0.50 -18.37
C LYS A 180 19.68 -0.03 -17.31
N ASP A 181 20.93 -0.27 -17.67
CA ASP A 181 21.95 -0.82 -16.77
C ASP A 181 22.32 0.19 -15.66
N LEU A 182 22.52 -0.20 -14.41
CA LEU A 182 22.36 -1.56 -13.91
C LEU A 182 20.87 -1.92 -13.91
N ARG A 183 20.51 -3.06 -14.53
CA ARG A 183 19.13 -3.53 -14.58
C ARG A 183 18.83 -4.40 -13.38
N HIS A 184 17.64 -4.25 -12.85
CA HIS A 184 17.10 -5.20 -11.87
C HIS A 184 15.76 -5.75 -12.37
N LYS A 185 15.49 -6.99 -11.98
CA LYS A 185 14.18 -7.63 -12.05
C LYS A 185 13.80 -8.04 -10.65
N THR A 186 12.62 -7.65 -10.21
CA THR A 186 12.14 -7.88 -8.87
C THR A 186 10.79 -8.55 -8.92
N LYS A 187 10.59 -9.55 -8.07
CA LYS A 187 9.31 -10.25 -7.88
C LYS A 187 8.92 -10.10 -6.43
N LEU A 188 7.70 -9.66 -6.21
CA LEU A 188 7.09 -9.54 -4.89
C LEU A 188 5.96 -10.55 -4.76
N MET A 189 5.90 -11.21 -3.63
CA MET A 189 4.78 -12.01 -3.15
C MET A 189 4.46 -11.59 -1.72
N ASN A 190 3.24 -11.16 -1.48
CA ASN A 190 2.71 -10.89 -0.15
C ASN A 190 1.45 -11.73 0.04
N LEU A 191 1.52 -12.69 0.96
CA LEU A 191 0.40 -13.55 1.34
C LEU A 191 0.01 -13.24 2.79
N GLU A 192 -1.24 -12.92 3.00
CA GLU A 192 -1.85 -12.76 4.30
C GLU A 192 -3.00 -13.75 4.44
N ALA A 193 -3.00 -14.52 5.51
CA ALA A 193 -4.05 -15.47 5.85
C ALA A 193 -4.54 -15.18 7.27
N SER A 194 -5.83 -14.94 7.43
CA SER A 194 -6.42 -14.65 8.74
C SER A 194 -7.61 -15.56 9.05
N ALA A 195 -7.78 -15.82 10.33
CA ALA A 195 -8.95 -16.48 10.88
C ALA A 195 -9.44 -15.69 12.09
N GLY A 196 -10.77 -15.57 12.23
CA GLY A 196 -11.34 -14.77 13.28
C GLY A 196 -12.68 -15.29 13.80
N MET A 197 -13.09 -14.72 14.92
CA MET A 197 -14.37 -14.95 15.56
C MET A 197 -15.03 -13.60 15.85
N PHE A 198 -16.36 -13.61 15.82
CA PHE A 198 -17.20 -12.48 16.15
C PHE A 198 -18.37 -12.97 16.99
N ALA A 199 -18.70 -12.25 18.06
CA ALA A 199 -19.80 -12.60 18.95
C ALA A 199 -20.55 -11.35 19.42
N PRO A 200 -21.84 -11.19 19.07
CA PRO A 200 -22.70 -10.20 19.70
C PRO A 200 -23.01 -10.62 21.15
N ILE A 201 -22.83 -9.71 22.10
CA ILE A 201 -23.10 -9.91 23.53
C ILE A 201 -24.28 -9.04 23.91
N GLY A 202 -25.43 -9.69 24.06
CA GLY A 202 -26.70 -8.99 24.32
C GLY A 202 -27.12 -8.14 23.11
N LYS A 203 -27.64 -6.92 23.35
CA LYS A 203 -28.18 -6.04 22.30
C LYS A 203 -27.27 -4.89 21.93
N SER A 204 -26.27 -4.58 22.74
CA SER A 204 -25.49 -3.35 22.63
C SER A 204 -24.01 -3.57 22.44
N LEU A 205 -23.46 -4.73 22.78
CA LEU A 205 -22.03 -5.01 22.70
C LEU A 205 -21.78 -6.11 21.66
N ALA A 206 -20.70 -5.97 20.89
CA ALA A 206 -20.16 -7.07 20.11
C ALA A 206 -18.63 -7.11 20.27
N LEU A 207 -18.06 -8.31 20.31
CA LEU A 207 -16.64 -8.55 20.43
C LEU A 207 -16.14 -9.34 19.24
N GLY A 208 -14.93 -9.06 18.83
CA GLY A 208 -14.22 -9.78 17.79
C GLY A 208 -12.77 -10.05 18.17
N ALA A 209 -12.23 -11.12 17.63
CA ALA A 209 -10.81 -11.42 17.69
C ALA A 209 -10.37 -12.11 16.40
N ASN A 210 -9.20 -11.80 15.92
CA ASN A 210 -8.59 -12.51 14.81
C ASN A 210 -7.08 -12.66 14.97
N TYR A 211 -6.57 -13.71 14.35
CA TYR A 211 -5.15 -13.94 14.15
C TYR A 211 -4.84 -13.86 12.66
N THR A 212 -3.73 -13.21 12.32
CA THR A 212 -3.26 -13.05 10.95
C THR A 212 -1.81 -13.49 10.84
N TYR A 213 -1.54 -14.38 9.92
CA TYR A 213 -0.19 -14.69 9.44
C TYR A 213 0.05 -13.97 8.11
N ARG A 214 1.15 -13.24 8.02
CA ARG A 214 1.57 -12.60 6.76
C ARG A 214 2.98 -13.03 6.41
N ARG A 215 3.20 -13.38 5.14
CA ARG A 215 4.51 -13.64 4.56
C ARG A 215 4.73 -12.75 3.36
N ASN A 216 5.76 -11.92 3.46
CA ASN A 216 6.22 -11.09 2.36
C ASN A 216 7.57 -11.62 1.87
N THR A 217 7.71 -11.82 0.58
CA THR A 217 8.95 -12.20 -0.06
C THR A 217 9.18 -11.31 -1.27
N GLU A 218 10.32 -10.65 -1.30
CA GLU A 218 10.71 -9.81 -2.42
C GLU A 218 12.07 -10.26 -2.94
N SER A 219 12.10 -10.81 -4.15
CA SER A 219 13.29 -11.43 -4.74
C SER A 219 13.83 -10.56 -5.86
N LEU A 220 15.13 -10.27 -5.80
CA LEU A 220 15.84 -9.42 -6.76
C LEU A 220 16.86 -10.23 -7.55
N ILE A 221 16.99 -9.91 -8.83
CA ILE A 221 18.11 -10.32 -9.68
C ILE A 221 18.60 -9.13 -10.49
N PHE A 222 19.90 -8.96 -10.56
CA PHE A 222 20.54 -7.89 -11.30
C PHE A 222 21.17 -8.40 -12.59
N SER A 223 21.31 -7.53 -13.58
CA SER A 223 21.97 -7.88 -14.83
C SER A 223 22.48 -6.63 -15.56
N THR A 224 23.46 -6.85 -16.45
CA THR A 224 23.90 -5.87 -17.44
C THR A 224 23.59 -6.39 -18.84
N TYR A 225 23.43 -5.48 -19.80
CA TYR A 225 23.21 -5.84 -21.20
C TYR A 225 24.48 -5.57 -22.02
N GLY A 226 24.94 -6.63 -22.70
CA GLY A 226 26.16 -6.57 -23.50
C GLY A 226 27.45 -6.63 -22.67
N THR A 227 28.57 -6.58 -23.37
CA THR A 227 29.91 -6.48 -22.79
C THR A 227 30.38 -5.04 -22.92
N ASN A 228 30.54 -4.36 -21.79
CA ASN A 228 31.19 -3.06 -21.73
C ASN A 228 32.10 -3.04 -20.49
N ASP A 229 33.13 -2.21 -20.53
CA ASP A 229 34.10 -2.07 -19.44
C ASP A 229 33.59 -1.17 -18.29
N LYS A 230 32.31 -0.81 -18.31
CA LYS A 230 31.73 0.04 -17.27
C LYS A 230 31.49 -0.76 -16.00
N VAL A 231 32.06 -0.30 -14.90
CA VAL A 231 31.78 -0.79 -13.57
C VAL A 231 30.44 -0.19 -13.11
N TYR A 232 29.57 -1.06 -12.59
CA TYR A 232 28.29 -0.67 -12.02
C TYR A 232 28.30 -0.97 -10.52
N ASN A 233 27.80 -0.02 -9.73
CA ASN A 233 27.72 -0.15 -8.29
C ASN A 233 26.28 -0.08 -7.82
N SER A 234 26.02 -0.76 -6.72
CA SER A 234 24.81 -0.64 -5.90
C SER A 234 25.17 0.03 -4.58
N PHE A 235 24.27 0.83 -4.06
CA PHE A 235 24.37 1.36 -2.71
C PHE A 235 23.43 0.62 -1.79
N ILE A 236 23.97 0.01 -0.76
CA ILE A 236 23.23 -0.70 0.29
C ILE A 236 22.92 0.30 1.39
N ASN A 237 21.72 0.81 1.40
CA ASN A 237 21.25 1.85 2.29
C ASN A 237 20.74 1.26 3.60
N TYR A 238 21.51 1.39 4.67
CA TYR A 238 21.16 0.88 6.01
C TYR A 238 20.13 1.75 6.74
N GLY A 239 19.98 3.01 6.31
CA GLY A 239 19.07 3.92 7.00
C GLY A 239 19.04 5.26 6.31
N PRO A 240 19.31 6.39 6.98
CA PRO A 240 19.23 7.70 6.36
C PRO A 240 20.41 7.97 5.42
N TRP A 241 20.53 7.19 4.35
CA TRP A 241 21.59 7.31 3.33
C TRP A 241 23.00 7.12 3.90
N ILE A 242 23.15 6.27 4.91
CA ILE A 242 24.43 5.71 5.36
C ILE A 242 24.45 4.22 4.99
N GLY A 243 25.61 3.71 4.61
CA GLY A 243 25.80 2.34 4.19
C GLY A 243 27.02 2.19 3.30
N GLU A 244 27.05 1.18 2.47
CA GLU A 244 28.21 0.82 1.68
C GLU A 244 27.89 0.73 0.19
N VAL A 245 28.91 1.02 -0.63
CA VAL A 245 28.86 0.80 -2.09
C VAL A 245 29.41 -0.59 -2.36
N GLU A 246 28.62 -1.36 -3.09
CA GLU A 246 28.98 -2.70 -3.55
C GLU A 246 29.15 -2.67 -5.06
N GLN A 247 30.28 -3.19 -5.57
CA GLN A 247 30.42 -3.44 -6.98
C GLN A 247 29.48 -4.59 -7.38
N PHE A 248 28.78 -4.42 -8.50
CA PHE A 248 27.82 -5.40 -9.00
C PHE A 248 28.44 -6.81 -9.07
N SER A 249 27.80 -7.78 -8.42
CA SER A 249 28.19 -9.21 -8.32
C SER A 249 29.46 -9.55 -7.54
N ASP A 250 30.10 -8.60 -6.88
CA ASP A 250 31.33 -8.91 -6.14
C ASP A 250 31.09 -9.44 -4.73
N ASN A 251 30.18 -8.82 -3.97
CA ASN A 251 29.96 -9.10 -2.55
C ASN A 251 28.68 -9.89 -2.24
N GLY A 252 27.84 -10.14 -3.25
CA GLY A 252 26.69 -11.00 -3.15
C GLY A 252 25.37 -10.36 -2.69
N PHE A 253 25.32 -9.08 -2.34
CA PHE A 253 24.04 -8.36 -2.15
C PHE A 253 23.28 -8.22 -3.47
N THR A 254 24.00 -8.07 -4.58
CA THR A 254 23.45 -8.10 -5.93
C THR A 254 24.00 -9.33 -6.66
N ASP A 255 23.14 -10.14 -7.25
CA ASP A 255 23.54 -11.39 -7.92
C ASP A 255 22.95 -11.44 -9.33
N ARG A 256 23.78 -11.79 -10.33
CA ARG A 256 23.39 -11.95 -11.72
C ARG A 256 22.95 -13.37 -12.10
N SER A 257 23.27 -14.34 -11.27
CA SER A 257 23.04 -15.76 -11.56
C SER A 257 21.79 -16.30 -10.91
N ARG A 258 21.33 -15.71 -9.81
CA ARG A 258 20.19 -16.16 -9.02
C ARG A 258 19.49 -15.02 -8.30
N GLU A 259 18.24 -15.25 -7.98
CA GLU A 259 17.43 -14.31 -7.21
C GLU A 259 17.88 -14.28 -5.74
N MET A 260 17.95 -13.06 -5.18
CA MET A 260 18.27 -12.79 -3.77
C MET A 260 16.99 -12.34 -3.05
N PRO A 261 16.41 -13.16 -2.16
CA PRO A 261 15.16 -12.85 -1.50
C PRO A 261 15.36 -12.05 -0.21
N LEU A 262 14.52 -11.02 -0.03
CA LEU A 262 14.16 -10.44 1.25
C LEU A 262 12.87 -11.11 1.72
N LEU A 263 12.93 -11.84 2.82
CA LEU A 263 11.79 -12.51 3.43
C LEU A 263 11.41 -11.80 4.72
N SER A 264 10.12 -11.55 4.93
CA SER A 264 9.55 -11.12 6.21
C SER A 264 8.32 -11.95 6.55
N GLU A 265 8.23 -12.42 7.77
CA GLU A 265 7.08 -13.13 8.31
C GLU A 265 6.51 -12.36 9.49
N TYR A 266 5.18 -12.26 9.56
CA TYR A 266 4.46 -11.51 10.58
C TYR A 266 3.44 -12.43 11.27
N HIS A 267 3.35 -12.29 12.57
CA HIS A 267 2.35 -12.93 13.40
C HIS A 267 1.58 -11.84 14.14
N GLU A 268 0.31 -11.66 13.82
CA GLU A 268 -0.52 -10.59 14.35
C GLU A 268 -1.73 -11.14 15.09
N GLY A 269 -2.01 -10.58 16.25
CA GLY A 269 -3.26 -10.75 16.98
C GLY A 269 -4.01 -9.42 17.04
N SER A 270 -5.33 -9.45 16.85
CA SER A 270 -6.19 -8.28 16.93
C SER A 270 -7.44 -8.57 17.76
N LEU A 271 -7.82 -7.60 18.58
CA LEU A 271 -9.05 -7.60 19.38
C LEU A 271 -9.92 -6.41 18.95
N GLN A 272 -11.22 -6.67 18.77
CA GLN A 272 -12.19 -5.66 18.37
C GLN A 272 -13.38 -5.65 19.30
N ALA A 273 -13.96 -4.47 19.48
CA ALA A 273 -15.21 -4.30 20.20
C ALA A 273 -16.07 -3.24 19.53
N SER A 274 -17.38 -3.40 19.54
CA SER A 274 -18.31 -2.32 19.25
C SER A 274 -19.38 -2.22 20.30
N TRP A 275 -19.81 -0.99 20.57
CA TRP A 275 -20.81 -0.70 21.58
C TRP A 275 -21.84 0.30 21.06
N ASN A 276 -23.10 -0.11 21.03
CA ASN A 276 -24.23 0.75 20.79
C ASN A 276 -24.47 1.59 22.04
N MET A 277 -23.83 2.76 22.13
CA MET A 277 -23.89 3.66 23.29
C MET A 277 -25.30 4.26 23.47
N MET A 278 -25.93 4.58 22.34
CA MET A 278 -27.30 5.10 22.21
C MET A 278 -27.94 4.45 20.98
N PRO A 279 -29.27 4.59 20.78
CA PRO A 279 -29.95 4.01 19.61
C PRO A 279 -29.31 4.39 18.27
N ASP A 280 -28.77 5.60 18.19
CA ASP A 280 -28.21 6.17 16.95
C ASP A 280 -26.68 6.36 17.00
N VAL A 281 -26.02 5.95 18.09
CA VAL A 281 -24.57 6.15 18.29
C VAL A 281 -23.88 4.83 18.55
N VAL A 282 -22.95 4.49 17.66
CA VAL A 282 -22.13 3.28 17.74
C VAL A 282 -20.66 3.66 17.89
N TRP A 283 -20.03 3.14 18.91
CA TRP A 283 -18.58 3.17 19.04
C TRP A 283 -17.99 1.83 18.61
N TYR A 284 -16.82 1.88 17.94
CA TYR A 284 -16.00 0.73 17.58
C TYR A 284 -14.55 1.00 17.97
N GLY A 285 -13.87 -0.01 18.47
CA GLY A 285 -12.44 0.04 18.76
C GLY A 285 -11.75 -1.25 18.38
N ALA A 286 -10.51 -1.15 17.91
CA ALA A 286 -9.64 -2.27 17.59
C ALA A 286 -8.22 -2.01 18.11
N LEU A 287 -7.58 -3.05 18.63
CA LEU A 287 -6.19 -3.10 19.03
C LEU A 287 -5.52 -4.24 18.31
N SER A 288 -4.36 -4.01 17.73
CA SER A 288 -3.54 -5.04 17.10
C SER A 288 -2.09 -4.97 17.57
N TYR A 289 -1.47 -6.14 17.61
CA TYR A 289 -0.05 -6.30 17.84
C TYR A 289 0.50 -7.36 16.91
N ALA A 290 1.60 -7.02 16.21
CA ALA A 290 2.31 -7.95 15.36
C ALA A 290 3.80 -8.00 15.70
N TYR A 291 4.38 -9.19 15.59
CA TYR A 291 5.81 -9.42 15.55
C TYR A 291 6.22 -9.79 14.13
N ARG A 292 7.22 -9.06 13.60
CA ARG A 292 7.84 -9.31 12.30
C ARG A 292 9.25 -9.83 12.52
N SER A 293 9.64 -10.85 11.75
CA SER A 293 11.02 -11.29 11.63
C SER A 293 11.34 -11.68 10.21
N GLY A 294 12.62 -11.61 9.83
CA GLY A 294 13.01 -11.97 8.49
C GLY A 294 14.49 -11.82 8.21
N TYR A 295 14.85 -12.06 6.96
CA TYR A 295 16.23 -12.01 6.51
C TYR A 295 16.34 -11.69 5.02
N TYR A 296 17.53 -11.25 4.60
CA TYR A 296 17.92 -11.10 3.20
C TYR A 296 19.01 -12.09 2.84
N GLY A 297 18.82 -12.80 1.74
CA GLY A 297 19.73 -13.85 1.27
C GLY A 297 19.05 -15.21 1.23
N ARG A 298 19.84 -16.26 1.22
CA ARG A 298 19.35 -17.64 1.14
C ARG A 298 19.82 -18.46 2.34
N LYS A 299 18.87 -19.06 3.03
CA LYS A 299 19.14 -19.87 4.23
C LYS A 299 19.41 -21.33 3.85
N SER A 300 20.68 -21.67 3.62
CA SER A 300 21.16 -23.03 3.44
C SER A 300 22.63 -23.12 3.86
N PRO A 301 23.19 -24.31 4.10
CA PRO A 301 24.59 -24.44 4.45
C PRO A 301 25.57 -23.85 3.44
N HIS A 302 25.19 -23.81 2.15
CA HIS A 302 26.05 -23.37 1.04
C HIS A 302 25.67 -21.99 0.48
N THR A 303 24.85 -21.24 1.18
CA THR A 303 24.40 -19.89 0.78
C THR A 303 24.47 -18.94 1.96
N ILE A 304 24.43 -17.65 1.69
CA ILE A 304 24.64 -16.62 2.70
C ILE A 304 23.30 -15.96 3.04
N VAL A 305 23.10 -15.73 4.34
CA VAL A 305 22.16 -14.76 4.88
C VAL A 305 22.97 -13.53 5.23
N TYR A 306 22.73 -12.43 4.50
CA TYR A 306 23.49 -11.19 4.65
C TYR A 306 22.96 -10.30 5.76
N MET A 307 21.62 -10.29 5.94
CA MET A 307 20.97 -9.46 6.95
C MET A 307 19.81 -10.18 7.62
N ASN A 308 19.59 -9.83 8.88
CA ASN A 308 18.45 -10.26 9.69
C ASN A 308 17.73 -9.03 10.25
N HIS A 309 16.41 -9.10 10.32
CA HIS A 309 15.61 -8.03 10.90
C HIS A 309 14.48 -8.56 11.76
N HIS A 310 14.07 -7.74 12.71
CA HIS A 310 12.85 -7.97 13.47
C HIS A 310 12.19 -6.63 13.81
N SER A 311 10.88 -6.66 14.01
CA SER A 311 10.14 -5.48 14.46
C SER A 311 8.92 -5.84 15.28
N HIS A 312 8.45 -4.85 16.05
CA HIS A 312 7.20 -4.87 16.78
C HIS A 312 6.28 -3.80 16.19
N LEU A 313 5.07 -4.21 15.84
CA LEU A 313 4.04 -3.34 15.30
C LEU A 313 2.89 -3.26 16.29
N MET A 314 2.40 -2.06 16.53
CA MET A 314 1.20 -1.80 17.32
C MET A 314 0.22 -0.98 16.48
N GLY A 315 -1.05 -1.38 16.50
CA GLY A 315 -2.13 -0.68 15.82
C GLY A 315 -3.27 -0.40 16.78
N TYR A 316 -3.84 0.78 16.67
CA TYR A 316 -5.05 1.20 17.36
C TYR A 316 -5.99 1.87 16.38
N GLU A 317 -7.25 1.48 16.41
CA GLU A 317 -8.31 2.14 15.64
C GLU A 317 -9.51 2.39 16.54
N THR A 318 -10.07 3.58 16.47
CA THR A 318 -11.38 3.88 17.07
C THR A 318 -12.25 4.61 16.06
N ARG A 319 -13.53 4.29 16.09
CA ARG A 319 -14.55 4.90 15.23
C ARG A 319 -15.77 5.23 16.05
N LEU A 320 -16.35 6.40 15.78
CA LEU A 320 -17.61 6.83 16.33
C LEU A 320 -18.56 7.13 15.18
N GLN A 321 -19.68 6.42 15.14
CA GLN A 321 -20.73 6.64 14.12
C GLN A 321 -21.96 7.16 14.79
N TRP A 322 -22.53 8.20 14.20
CA TRP A 322 -23.83 8.72 14.56
C TRP A 322 -24.76 8.67 13.34
N ASN A 323 -25.91 8.00 13.50
CA ASN A 323 -26.90 7.81 12.46
C ASN A 323 -28.12 8.69 12.74
N GLY A 324 -28.44 9.58 11.84
CA GLY A 324 -29.69 10.37 11.87
C GLY A 324 -30.69 9.89 10.82
N VAL A 325 -31.80 10.61 10.66
CA VAL A 325 -32.90 10.28 9.72
C VAL A 325 -32.39 10.44 8.32
N ARG A 326 -31.66 10.22 7.60
CA ARG A 326 -31.11 10.41 6.24
C ARG A 326 -29.71 10.99 6.27
N GLN A 327 -29.01 10.77 7.38
CA GLN A 327 -27.63 11.22 7.52
C GLN A 327 -26.84 10.23 8.38
N GLN A 328 -25.56 10.17 8.13
CA GLN A 328 -24.59 9.40 8.88
C GLN A 328 -23.32 10.22 9.04
N HIS A 329 -22.75 10.17 10.23
CA HIS A 329 -21.51 10.85 10.56
C HIS A 329 -20.53 9.85 11.16
N ASP A 330 -19.34 9.79 10.63
CA ASP A 330 -18.29 8.86 11.02
C ASP A 330 -17.03 9.64 11.40
N LEU A 331 -16.56 9.45 12.63
CA LEU A 331 -15.24 9.90 13.06
C LEU A 331 -14.34 8.68 13.24
N ILE A 332 -13.23 8.67 12.53
CA ILE A 332 -12.25 7.57 12.54
C ILE A 332 -10.92 8.13 13.02
N VAL A 333 -10.29 7.44 13.97
CA VAL A 333 -8.92 7.72 14.40
C VAL A 333 -8.15 6.42 14.32
N LYS A 334 -7.04 6.43 13.56
CA LYS A 334 -6.11 5.31 13.44
C LYS A 334 -4.72 5.75 13.87
N TYR A 335 -4.06 4.90 14.61
CA TYR A 335 -2.66 5.06 14.96
C TYR A 335 -1.93 3.75 14.76
N ASP A 336 -0.79 3.79 14.12
CA ASP A 336 0.12 2.67 14.03
C ASP A 336 1.57 3.09 14.28
N GLU A 337 2.32 2.15 14.86
CA GLU A 337 3.72 2.31 15.17
C GLU A 337 4.47 1.02 14.86
N GLU A 338 5.62 1.12 14.19
CA GLU A 338 6.54 0.02 13.99
C GLU A 338 7.94 0.41 14.42
N ASN A 339 8.55 -0.40 15.28
CA ASN A 339 9.94 -0.28 15.69
C ASN A 339 10.74 -1.46 15.16
N LEU A 340 11.64 -1.20 14.20
CA LEU A 340 12.41 -2.20 13.48
C LEU A 340 13.91 -2.06 13.78
N VAL A 341 14.54 -3.21 13.99
CA VAL A 341 16.01 -3.38 14.06
C VAL A 341 16.46 -4.23 12.88
N ASN A 342 17.50 -3.78 12.17
CA ASN A 342 18.18 -4.55 11.15
C ASN A 342 19.64 -4.76 11.54
N ASN A 343 20.14 -5.99 11.32
CA ASN A 343 21.50 -6.37 11.59
C ASN A 343 22.12 -7.00 10.34
N ARG A 344 23.40 -6.78 10.15
CA ARG A 344 24.23 -7.45 9.15
C ARG A 344 24.88 -8.67 9.78
N SER A 345 24.78 -9.81 9.10
CA SER A 345 25.44 -11.05 9.53
C SER A 345 26.93 -10.97 9.28
N THR A 346 27.72 -11.38 10.27
CA THR A 346 29.15 -11.61 10.09
C THR A 346 29.42 -13.10 9.95
N PHE A 347 30.24 -13.49 8.97
CA PHE A 347 30.51 -14.89 8.67
C PHE A 347 31.90 -15.06 8.08
N ARG A 348 32.42 -16.30 8.14
CA ARG A 348 33.55 -16.73 7.34
C ARG A 348 33.16 -17.91 6.45
N SER A 349 33.80 -17.97 5.29
CA SER A 349 33.70 -19.13 4.40
C SER A 349 34.69 -20.20 4.83
N LEU A 350 34.24 -21.42 4.94
CA LEU A 350 35.01 -22.61 5.23
C LEU A 350 34.77 -23.63 4.12
N VAL A 351 35.69 -24.56 3.98
CA VAL A 351 35.58 -25.69 3.02
C VAL A 351 35.59 -26.98 3.82
N ASN A 352 34.60 -27.84 3.57
CA ASN A 352 34.53 -29.15 4.20
C ASN A 352 35.48 -30.17 3.50
N ASP A 353 35.62 -31.37 4.08
CA ASP A 353 36.50 -32.44 3.55
C ASP A 353 36.11 -32.89 2.13
N ALA A 354 34.86 -32.64 1.70
CA ALA A 354 34.39 -32.94 0.35
C ALA A 354 34.63 -31.79 -0.65
N GLY A 355 35.33 -30.73 -0.25
CA GLY A 355 35.60 -29.55 -1.09
C GLY A 355 34.42 -28.57 -1.25
N ALA A 356 33.30 -28.73 -0.52
CA ALA A 356 32.16 -27.83 -0.58
C ALA A 356 32.32 -26.69 0.42
N SER A 357 32.08 -25.45 -0.07
CA SER A 357 32.08 -24.27 0.80
C SER A 357 30.84 -24.25 1.69
N TYR A 358 31.03 -23.89 2.95
CA TYR A 358 29.96 -23.59 3.91
C TYR A 358 30.31 -22.33 4.72
N TYR A 359 29.32 -21.77 5.42
CA TYR A 359 29.48 -20.50 6.13
C TYR A 359 29.24 -20.68 7.62
N GLU A 360 30.20 -20.20 8.42
CA GLU A 360 30.08 -20.13 9.87
C GLU A 360 29.77 -18.68 10.27
N TYR A 361 28.67 -18.50 11.00
CA TYR A 361 28.19 -17.19 11.43
C TYR A 361 28.69 -16.86 12.83
N TYR A 362 28.97 -15.58 13.02
CA TYR A 362 29.31 -14.97 14.30
C TYR A 362 28.18 -14.04 14.75
N ASP A 363 28.46 -13.19 15.76
CA ASP A 363 27.52 -12.19 16.22
C ASP A 363 27.17 -11.18 15.11
N ASP A 364 25.89 -10.88 15.01
CA ASP A 364 25.38 -9.91 14.04
C ASP A 364 25.74 -8.48 14.44
N VAL A 365 26.04 -7.63 13.45
CA VAL A 365 26.32 -6.20 13.64
C VAL A 365 25.09 -5.39 13.31
N LYS A 366 24.65 -4.57 14.24
CA LYS A 366 23.50 -3.68 14.04
C LYS A 366 23.80 -2.63 12.97
N THR A 367 22.94 -2.56 11.94
CA THR A 367 23.05 -1.60 10.83
C THR A 367 21.95 -0.56 10.82
N ALA A 368 20.79 -0.85 11.39
CA ALA A 368 19.70 0.11 11.44
C ALA A 368 18.80 -0.04 12.68
N ASN A 369 18.28 1.10 13.11
CA ASN A 369 17.13 1.18 13.99
C ASN A 369 16.13 2.18 13.39
N ARG A 370 14.87 1.75 13.17
CA ARG A 370 13.85 2.55 12.49
C ARG A 370 12.56 2.54 13.28
N LEU A 371 11.98 3.71 13.46
CA LEU A 371 10.69 3.91 14.10
C LEU A 371 9.79 4.69 13.14
N TRP A 372 8.67 4.09 12.76
CA TRP A 372 7.60 4.75 12.03
C TRP A 372 6.39 4.92 12.94
N LYS A 373 5.77 6.09 12.86
CA LYS A 373 4.51 6.40 13.51
C LYS A 373 3.59 7.04 12.50
N HIS A 374 2.35 6.63 12.52
CA HIS A 374 1.33 7.19 11.67
C HIS A 374 0.05 7.43 12.47
N LEU A 375 -0.52 8.60 12.32
CA LEU A 375 -1.80 9.02 12.91
C LEU A 375 -2.68 9.55 11.80
N ASP A 376 -3.83 8.93 11.61
CA ASP A 376 -4.87 9.35 10.69
C ASP A 376 -6.15 9.67 11.46
N ILE A 377 -6.71 10.86 11.23
CA ILE A 377 -7.98 11.31 11.79
C ILE A 377 -8.86 11.74 10.64
N GLU A 378 -10.00 11.09 10.47
CA GLU A 378 -10.94 11.39 9.41
C GLU A 378 -12.35 11.55 9.97
N TYR A 379 -13.03 12.61 9.55
CA TYR A 379 -14.44 12.81 9.75
C TYR A 379 -15.14 12.80 8.41
N THR A 380 -16.11 11.89 8.25
CA THR A 380 -16.94 11.76 7.05
C THR A 380 -18.39 11.97 7.42
N THR A 381 -19.11 12.77 6.65
CA THR A 381 -20.56 12.90 6.78
C THR A 381 -21.25 12.62 5.46
N TYR A 382 -22.29 11.79 5.54
CA TYR A 382 -23.19 11.44 4.46
C TYR A 382 -24.52 12.11 4.73
N LEU A 383 -25.01 12.93 3.81
CA LEU A 383 -26.24 13.68 3.96
C LEU A 383 -27.22 13.36 2.84
N GLU A 384 -28.53 13.55 3.14
CA GLU A 384 -29.61 13.28 2.21
C GLU A 384 -29.55 11.85 1.64
N ILE A 385 -29.35 10.85 2.50
CA ILE A 385 -29.23 9.44 2.09
C ILE A 385 -30.60 8.97 1.58
N GLU A 386 -30.63 8.52 0.32
CA GLU A 386 -31.77 7.90 -0.34
C GLU A 386 -31.45 6.46 -0.70
N ASN A 387 -32.12 5.51 -0.04
CA ASN A 387 -31.76 4.09 -0.07
C ASN A 387 -30.30 3.87 0.43
N GLU A 388 -29.37 3.56 -0.46
CA GLU A 388 -27.95 3.39 -0.14
C GLU A 388 -27.08 4.36 -0.96
N LEU A 389 -27.62 5.53 -1.31
CA LEU A 389 -26.95 6.61 -2.03
C LEU A 389 -27.02 7.90 -1.23
N PRO A 390 -25.95 8.39 -0.65
CA PRO A 390 -25.86 9.74 -0.11
C PRO A 390 -25.85 10.76 -1.27
N LEU A 391 -26.63 11.84 -1.17
CA LEU A 391 -26.55 12.91 -2.16
C LEU A 391 -25.36 13.84 -1.91
N TRP A 392 -24.91 13.97 -0.67
CA TRP A 392 -23.67 14.62 -0.31
C TRP A 392 -22.79 13.71 0.52
N THR A 393 -21.49 13.70 0.20
CA THR A 393 -20.44 13.15 1.05
C THR A 393 -19.42 14.26 1.29
N LEU A 394 -19.18 14.60 2.55
CA LEU A 394 -18.17 15.57 2.96
C LEU A 394 -17.16 14.87 3.86
N GLN A 395 -15.88 15.07 3.59
CA GLN A 395 -14.78 14.49 4.35
C GLN A 395 -13.81 15.59 4.74
N ALA A 396 -13.32 15.54 5.96
CA ALA A 396 -12.21 16.38 6.43
C ALA A 396 -11.31 15.53 7.31
N GLY A 397 -10.01 15.71 7.18
CA GLY A 397 -9.10 14.87 7.96
C GLY A 397 -7.71 15.46 8.09
N MET A 398 -6.92 14.76 8.90
CA MET A 398 -5.51 15.05 9.15
C MET A 398 -4.74 13.74 9.15
N ASP A 399 -3.71 13.67 8.32
CA ASP A 399 -2.69 12.63 8.31
C ASP A 399 -1.41 13.16 8.91
N ARG A 400 -0.78 12.39 9.80
CA ARG A 400 0.54 12.70 10.32
C ARG A 400 1.42 11.46 10.34
N SER A 401 2.51 11.53 9.59
CA SER A 401 3.54 10.50 9.56
C SER A 401 4.83 11.01 10.19
N GLN A 402 5.54 10.14 10.90
CA GLN A 402 6.87 10.38 11.45
C GLN A 402 7.75 9.16 11.17
N ARG A 403 8.96 9.44 10.70
CA ARG A 403 10.04 8.46 10.54
C ARG A 403 11.26 8.93 11.30
N LYS A 404 11.64 8.19 12.35
CA LYS A 404 12.90 8.34 13.04
C LYS A 404 13.77 7.14 12.72
N GLN A 405 14.96 7.36 12.20
CA GLN A 405 15.87 6.28 11.84
C GLN A 405 17.32 6.64 12.20
N THR A 406 18.07 5.58 12.55
CA THR A 406 19.51 5.63 12.75
C THR A 406 20.13 4.53 11.93
N GLY A 407 21.04 4.88 11.04
CA GLY A 407 21.89 3.93 10.32
C GLY A 407 23.28 3.90 10.95
N TYR A 408 23.89 2.73 10.95
CA TYR A 408 25.20 2.48 11.57
C TYR A 408 26.16 1.90 10.56
N ASP A 409 27.35 2.52 10.46
CA ASP A 409 28.50 2.04 9.73
C ASP A 409 29.74 2.37 10.59
N TYR A 410 30.03 1.48 11.55
CA TYR A 410 30.98 1.72 12.64
C TYR A 410 32.35 2.21 12.12
N PRO A 411 32.92 3.30 12.68
CA PRO A 411 32.52 4.00 13.92
C PRO A 411 31.46 5.08 13.73
N PHE A 412 30.96 5.28 12.53
CA PHE A 412 30.01 6.32 12.16
C PHE A 412 28.56 5.88 12.40
N TYR A 413 27.70 6.85 12.66
CA TYR A 413 26.26 6.68 12.58
C TYR A 413 25.58 7.97 12.12
N ARG A 414 24.43 7.82 11.52
CA ARG A 414 23.62 8.92 10.97
C ARG A 414 22.21 8.83 11.51
N LEU A 415 21.72 9.95 12.03
CA LEU A 415 20.36 10.08 12.53
C LEU A 415 19.52 10.92 11.57
N GLN A 416 18.25 10.55 11.44
CA GLN A 416 17.24 11.32 10.76
C GLN A 416 15.92 11.21 11.53
N ASN A 417 15.22 12.35 11.68
CA ASN A 417 13.87 12.38 12.22
C ASN A 417 13.04 13.35 11.39
N LEU A 418 12.21 12.79 10.54
CA LEU A 418 11.31 13.52 9.65
C LEU A 418 9.86 13.27 10.04
N SER A 419 9.06 14.31 9.98
CA SER A 419 7.62 14.20 10.13
C SER A 419 6.92 15.03 9.06
N ARG A 420 5.76 14.56 8.59
CA ARG A 420 4.87 15.27 7.67
C ARG A 420 3.49 15.28 8.27
N THR A 421 2.81 16.41 8.16
CA THR A 421 1.40 16.56 8.52
C THR A 421 0.66 17.11 7.33
N GLU A 422 -0.45 16.49 6.99
CA GLU A 422 -1.35 16.87 5.91
C GLU A 422 -2.76 17.05 6.46
N GLY A 423 -3.41 18.15 6.13
CA GLY A 423 -4.83 18.36 6.36
C GLY A 423 -5.56 18.39 5.02
N PHE A 424 -6.74 17.81 4.94
CA PHE A 424 -7.52 17.78 3.71
C PHE A 424 -9.02 18.04 3.95
N PHE A 425 -9.67 18.47 2.88
CA PHE A 425 -11.11 18.55 2.76
C PHE A 425 -11.55 18.03 1.39
N HIS A 426 -12.61 17.23 1.36
CA HIS A 426 -13.20 16.69 0.14
C HIS A 426 -14.72 16.77 0.20
N ALA A 427 -15.33 17.11 -0.91
CA ALA A 427 -16.78 17.14 -1.08
C ALA A 427 -17.18 16.40 -2.35
N GLU A 428 -18.18 15.55 -2.24
CA GLU A 428 -18.82 14.87 -3.36
C GLU A 428 -20.32 15.16 -3.38
N ARG A 429 -20.89 15.42 -4.56
CA ARG A 429 -22.31 15.64 -4.79
C ARG A 429 -22.82 14.68 -5.85
N ASN A 430 -23.85 13.91 -5.51
CA ASN A 430 -24.64 13.11 -6.44
C ASN A 430 -25.87 13.89 -6.89
N ILE A 431 -26.00 14.16 -8.18
CA ILE A 431 -27.08 14.92 -8.80
C ILE A 431 -27.92 13.92 -9.61
N MET A 432 -29.17 13.75 -9.19
CA MET A 432 -30.12 12.89 -9.88
C MET A 432 -30.59 13.56 -11.17
N LEU A 433 -30.29 12.97 -12.31
CA LEU A 433 -30.75 13.41 -13.63
C LEU A 433 -31.82 12.46 -14.16
N HIS A 434 -32.57 12.88 -15.16
CA HIS A 434 -33.68 12.08 -15.73
C HIS A 434 -33.22 10.68 -16.24
N LYS A 435 -31.97 10.55 -16.72
CA LYS A 435 -31.45 9.31 -17.30
C LYS A 435 -30.20 8.74 -16.60
N GLY A 436 -29.85 9.29 -15.43
CA GLY A 436 -28.64 8.84 -14.73
C GLY A 436 -28.31 9.70 -13.52
N ILE A 437 -27.12 9.48 -12.99
CA ILE A 437 -26.59 10.21 -11.85
C ILE A 437 -25.29 10.87 -12.28
N LEU A 438 -25.18 12.16 -12.09
CA LEU A 438 -23.94 12.91 -12.23
C LEU A 438 -23.33 13.09 -10.84
N THR A 439 -22.17 12.53 -10.60
CA THR A 439 -21.37 12.74 -9.41
C THR A 439 -20.28 13.75 -9.71
N LEU A 440 -20.19 14.80 -8.92
CA LEU A 440 -19.10 15.78 -8.96
C LEU A 440 -18.33 15.70 -7.66
N ASN A 441 -17.01 15.69 -7.75
CA ASN A 441 -16.13 15.70 -6.58
C ASN A 441 -15.11 16.84 -6.67
N LEU A 442 -14.71 17.36 -5.51
CA LEU A 442 -13.67 18.38 -5.37
C LEU A 442 -12.99 18.19 -4.02
N GLY A 443 -11.66 18.21 -4.02
CA GLY A 443 -10.89 18.15 -2.79
C GLY A 443 -9.68 19.04 -2.84
N VAL A 444 -9.21 19.42 -1.66
CA VAL A 444 -7.99 20.20 -1.44
C VAL A 444 -7.23 19.64 -0.27
N SER A 445 -5.90 19.72 -0.32
CA SER A 445 -5.06 19.43 0.85
C SER A 445 -3.90 20.40 0.95
N TYR A 446 -3.41 20.52 2.18
CA TYR A 446 -2.15 21.18 2.48
C TYR A 446 -1.31 20.28 3.35
N SER A 447 -0.05 20.08 2.96
CA SER A 447 0.89 19.34 3.78
C SER A 447 2.20 20.08 3.97
N LYS A 448 2.85 19.82 5.11
CA LYS A 448 4.17 20.34 5.45
C LYS A 448 4.90 19.36 6.34
N GLY A 449 6.20 19.16 6.03
CA GLY A 449 7.07 18.37 6.88
C GLY A 449 7.98 19.21 7.75
N LYS A 450 8.66 18.50 8.66
CA LYS A 450 9.67 19.05 9.60
C LYS A 450 10.78 18.04 9.81
N GLY A 451 11.96 18.53 10.15
CA GLY A 451 13.14 17.73 10.52
C GLY A 451 14.41 18.27 9.91
N LYS A 452 15.48 17.48 10.00
CA LYS A 452 16.77 17.71 9.35
C LYS A 452 17.05 16.58 8.37
N ALA A 453 17.75 16.87 7.28
CA ALA A 453 18.12 15.86 6.29
C ALA A 453 18.92 14.73 6.93
N CYS A 454 19.90 15.08 7.77
CA CYS A 454 20.65 14.13 8.59
C CYS A 454 21.35 14.85 9.76
N VAL A 455 21.84 14.05 10.69
CA VAL A 455 22.82 14.44 11.71
C VAL A 455 23.83 13.31 11.81
N ASP A 456 25.07 13.59 11.44
CA ASP A 456 26.17 12.63 11.50
C ASP A 456 26.91 12.75 12.83
N ASP A 457 27.34 11.58 13.36
CA ASP A 457 28.12 11.51 14.60
C ASP A 457 28.93 10.21 14.62
N THR A 458 29.77 10.01 15.62
CA THR A 458 30.65 8.85 15.77
C THR A 458 30.62 8.30 17.20
N PHE A 459 30.78 6.98 17.32
CA PHE A 459 30.91 6.32 18.63
C PHE A 459 32.27 6.55 19.28
N ILE A 460 33.31 6.62 18.45
CA ILE A 460 34.70 6.89 18.82
C ILE A 460 35.31 7.75 17.72
N GLU A 461 36.39 8.45 18.03
CA GLU A 461 37.14 9.20 17.03
C GLU A 461 37.70 8.23 15.98
N PRO A 462 37.37 8.41 14.68
CA PRO A 462 37.87 7.54 13.62
C PRO A 462 39.39 7.64 13.49
N SER A 463 40.05 6.53 13.23
CA SER A 463 41.48 6.56 12.91
C SER A 463 41.71 7.09 11.50
N ASP A 464 42.90 7.60 11.21
CA ASP A 464 43.30 8.11 9.89
C ASP A 464 43.16 7.08 8.75
N LYS A 465 43.02 5.79 9.09
CA LYS A 465 42.85 4.69 8.12
C LYS A 465 41.37 4.34 7.89
N GLN A 466 40.46 4.88 8.66
CA GLN A 466 39.03 4.66 8.48
C GLN A 466 38.47 5.71 7.53
N SER A 467 38.16 5.29 6.31
CA SER A 467 37.44 6.15 5.37
C SER A 467 36.01 6.38 5.89
N GLY A 468 35.48 7.59 5.68
CA GLY A 468 34.06 7.86 5.87
C GLY A 468 33.19 7.01 4.94
N PHE A 469 31.91 6.97 5.21
CA PHE A 469 30.93 6.30 4.37
C PHE A 469 30.63 7.11 3.09
N PRO A 470 30.12 6.45 2.01
CA PRO A 470 29.77 7.10 0.76
C PRO A 470 28.74 8.21 0.94
N GLN A 471 28.97 9.37 0.32
CA GLN A 471 28.06 10.49 0.39
C GLN A 471 26.97 10.41 -0.68
N MET A 472 25.73 10.20 -0.24
CA MET A 472 24.55 10.07 -1.09
C MET A 472 23.67 11.33 -1.03
N GLU A 473 24.30 12.51 -1.06
CA GLU A 473 23.64 13.80 -0.81
C GLU A 473 22.46 14.06 -1.75
N VAL A 474 22.61 13.79 -3.04
CA VAL A 474 21.56 14.07 -4.02
C VAL A 474 20.28 13.27 -3.73
N PHE A 475 20.40 12.02 -3.31
CA PHE A 475 19.25 11.20 -2.93
C PHE A 475 18.65 11.65 -1.61
N MET A 476 19.52 11.87 -0.61
CA MET A 476 19.14 12.27 0.73
C MET A 476 18.41 13.61 0.76
N TYR A 477 18.97 14.62 0.10
CA TYR A 477 18.38 15.96 0.09
C TYR A 477 17.14 16.02 -0.80
N ARG A 478 17.06 15.24 -1.89
CA ARG A 478 15.83 15.12 -2.68
C ARG A 478 14.68 14.52 -1.85
N GLU A 479 14.93 13.43 -1.12
CA GLU A 479 13.95 12.85 -0.22
C GLU A 479 13.53 13.82 0.87
N TYR A 480 14.51 14.52 1.48
CA TYR A 480 14.27 15.52 2.50
C TYR A 480 13.38 16.67 1.99
N GLU A 481 13.75 17.28 0.85
CA GLU A 481 12.98 18.36 0.23
C GLU A 481 11.56 17.89 -0.12
N TYR A 482 11.42 16.69 -0.69
CA TYR A 482 10.12 16.12 -1.05
C TYR A 482 9.20 15.92 0.16
N ILE A 483 9.72 15.40 1.26
CA ILE A 483 8.93 15.14 2.48
C ILE A 483 8.60 16.44 3.22
N THR A 484 9.56 17.38 3.28
CA THR A 484 9.42 18.56 4.17
C THR A 484 8.84 19.79 3.47
N ALA A 485 8.81 19.83 2.15
CA ALA A 485 8.26 20.94 1.39
C ALA A 485 6.79 21.21 1.74
N PRO A 486 6.40 22.48 1.92
CA PRO A 486 4.99 22.85 1.91
C PRO A 486 4.36 22.51 0.55
N GLN A 487 3.28 21.74 0.55
CA GLN A 487 2.59 21.26 -0.64
C GLN A 487 1.12 21.59 -0.60
N TYR A 488 0.57 22.00 -1.72
CA TYR A 488 -0.84 22.19 -1.94
C TYR A 488 -1.31 21.20 -3.00
N SER A 489 -2.36 20.46 -2.70
CA SER A 489 -2.99 19.59 -3.67
C SER A 489 -4.43 20.02 -3.92
N ILE A 490 -4.84 19.96 -5.16
CA ILE A 490 -6.23 20.09 -5.58
C ILE A 490 -6.58 18.93 -6.48
N TRP A 491 -7.72 18.31 -6.23
CA TRP A 491 -8.24 17.28 -7.11
C TRP A 491 -9.73 17.47 -7.32
N GLY A 492 -10.22 17.00 -8.43
CA GLY A 492 -11.62 17.03 -8.74
C GLY A 492 -11.96 16.18 -9.94
N GLY A 493 -13.21 15.80 -10.03
CA GLY A 493 -13.67 14.94 -11.09
C GLY A 493 -15.17 14.95 -11.30
N ALA A 494 -15.55 14.24 -12.34
CA ALA A 494 -16.95 14.02 -12.69
C ALA A 494 -17.15 12.56 -13.10
N LYS A 495 -18.20 11.94 -12.56
CA LYS A 495 -18.64 10.58 -12.93
C LYS A 495 -20.10 10.65 -13.38
N TYR A 496 -20.38 10.12 -14.55
CA TYR A 496 -21.75 9.99 -15.04
C TYR A 496 -22.13 8.51 -15.07
N ALA A 497 -23.10 8.14 -14.24
CA ALA A 497 -23.64 6.79 -14.14
C ALA A 497 -25.03 6.74 -14.80
N PHE A 498 -25.25 5.71 -15.60
CA PHE A 498 -26.50 5.48 -16.31
C PHE A 498 -26.83 3.99 -16.35
N ARG A 499 -28.09 3.65 -16.52
CA ARG A 499 -28.51 2.27 -16.73
C ARG A 499 -28.21 1.84 -18.15
N PHE A 500 -27.47 0.75 -18.30
CA PHE A 500 -27.23 0.19 -19.63
C PHE A 500 -28.54 -0.42 -20.18
N PRO A 501 -28.96 -0.07 -21.41
CA PRO A 501 -30.25 -0.49 -21.94
C PRO A 501 -30.47 -2.01 -21.90
N LYS A 502 -31.65 -2.43 -21.45
CA LYS A 502 -32.09 -3.84 -21.34
C LYS A 502 -31.24 -4.70 -20.38
N THR A 503 -30.48 -4.09 -19.50
CA THR A 503 -29.69 -4.79 -18.49
C THR A 503 -29.96 -4.26 -17.09
N ASN A 504 -29.51 -4.97 -16.06
CA ASN A 504 -29.50 -4.52 -14.67
C ASN A 504 -28.14 -3.95 -14.27
N LEU A 505 -27.39 -3.39 -15.22
CA LEU A 505 -26.07 -2.80 -14.97
C LEU A 505 -26.19 -1.28 -14.85
N LYS A 506 -25.71 -0.73 -13.74
CA LYS A 506 -25.42 0.70 -13.57
C LYS A 506 -24.01 0.93 -14.08
N THR A 507 -23.88 1.43 -15.30
CA THR A 507 -22.60 1.70 -15.96
C THR A 507 -22.21 3.15 -15.76
N TYR A 508 -20.93 3.45 -15.63
CA TYR A 508 -20.43 4.81 -15.49
C TYR A 508 -19.15 5.07 -16.25
N VAL A 509 -18.92 6.35 -16.54
CA VAL A 509 -17.64 6.89 -17.01
C VAL A 509 -17.22 7.97 -16.03
N ALA A 510 -15.96 7.99 -15.63
CA ALA A 510 -15.39 8.98 -14.72
C ALA A 510 -14.11 9.59 -15.28
N LEU A 511 -13.92 10.87 -14.99
CA LEU A 511 -12.70 11.63 -15.26
C LEU A 511 -12.29 12.35 -13.99
N ASP A 512 -11.06 12.11 -13.55
CA ASP A 512 -10.48 12.74 -12.38
C ASP A 512 -9.15 13.42 -12.73
N VAL A 513 -8.90 14.58 -12.13
CA VAL A 513 -7.68 15.37 -12.30
C VAL A 513 -7.13 15.69 -10.92
N THR A 514 -5.82 15.50 -10.75
CA THR A 514 -5.10 15.85 -9.53
C THR A 514 -3.93 16.76 -9.89
N HIS A 515 -3.74 17.84 -9.17
CA HIS A 515 -2.60 18.75 -9.30
C HIS A 515 -1.98 19.00 -7.93
N VAL A 516 -0.68 18.76 -7.83
CA VAL A 516 0.14 19.03 -6.64
C VAL A 516 1.13 20.13 -6.98
N LYS A 517 1.27 21.10 -6.08
CA LYS A 517 2.26 22.18 -6.19
C LYS A 517 2.99 22.36 -4.87
N ALA A 518 4.32 22.31 -4.93
CA ALA A 518 5.19 22.53 -3.80
C ALA A 518 5.81 23.93 -3.80
N ASN A 519 5.95 24.49 -2.60
CA ASN A 519 6.68 25.75 -2.40
C ASN A 519 8.08 25.44 -1.89
N VAL A 520 9.03 25.30 -2.82
CA VAL A 520 10.41 24.92 -2.53
C VAL A 520 11.40 25.80 -3.27
N HIS A 521 12.58 25.98 -2.68
CA HIS A 521 13.79 26.29 -3.43
C HIS A 521 14.28 24.98 -4.03
N GLN A 522 14.29 24.91 -5.37
CA GLN A 522 14.70 23.70 -6.10
C GLN A 522 16.22 23.59 -6.11
N GLU A 523 16.79 22.86 -5.18
CA GLU A 523 18.20 22.50 -5.24
C GLU A 523 18.35 21.04 -5.71
N TYR A 524 17.54 20.14 -5.19
CA TYR A 524 17.61 18.70 -5.46
C TYR A 524 16.37 18.14 -6.16
N LEU A 525 15.22 18.79 -6.06
CA LEU A 525 14.00 18.40 -6.77
C LEU A 525 14.05 18.80 -8.26
N VAL A 526 13.46 17.97 -9.11
CA VAL A 526 13.41 18.19 -10.57
C VAL A 526 12.43 19.31 -10.95
N GLY A 527 11.34 19.47 -10.18
CA GLY A 527 10.32 20.48 -10.43
C GLY A 527 9.47 20.75 -9.19
N LYS A 528 8.51 21.66 -9.33
CA LYS A 528 7.64 22.15 -8.23
C LYS A 528 6.22 21.62 -8.31
N ASP A 529 5.83 20.96 -9.38
CA ASP A 529 4.47 20.50 -9.60
C ASP A 529 4.41 19.09 -10.16
N HIS A 530 3.24 18.49 -10.01
CA HIS A 530 2.89 17.19 -10.54
C HIS A 530 1.39 17.14 -10.85
N THR A 531 1.02 16.72 -12.06
CA THR A 531 -0.37 16.63 -12.50
C THR A 531 -0.70 15.21 -12.94
N GLY A 532 -1.80 14.67 -12.47
CA GLY A 532 -2.38 13.40 -12.87
C GLY A 532 -3.74 13.58 -13.52
N VAL A 533 -4.03 12.77 -14.52
CA VAL A 533 -5.36 12.64 -15.15
C VAL A 533 -5.68 11.16 -15.21
N GLU A 534 -6.88 10.81 -14.76
CA GLU A 534 -7.40 9.46 -14.78
C GLU A 534 -8.74 9.41 -15.52
N LEU A 535 -8.91 8.44 -16.39
CA LEU A 535 -10.15 8.07 -17.04
C LEU A 535 -10.53 6.67 -16.58
N ALA A 536 -11.77 6.51 -16.11
CA ALA A 536 -12.30 5.22 -15.69
C ALA A 536 -13.64 4.92 -16.37
N ILE A 537 -13.89 3.64 -16.58
CA ILE A 537 -15.19 3.10 -16.97
C ILE A 537 -15.49 1.90 -16.09
N GLY A 538 -16.71 1.82 -15.59
CA GLY A 538 -17.09 0.75 -14.69
C GLY A 538 -18.58 0.45 -14.69
N CYS A 539 -18.94 -0.55 -13.91
CA CYS A 539 -20.34 -0.90 -13.66
C CYS A 539 -20.54 -1.40 -12.22
N GLU A 540 -21.75 -1.19 -11.71
CA GLU A 540 -22.26 -1.76 -10.47
C GLU A 540 -23.48 -2.65 -10.78
N PHE A 541 -23.61 -3.80 -10.09
CA PHE A 541 -24.68 -4.78 -10.33
C PHE A 541 -24.98 -5.62 -9.09
#